data_a4b5cec4910c9a4a95c2ea73fc4673f1
#
_entry.id   a4b5cec4910c9a4a95c2ea73fc4673f1
#
_cell.length_a   1.000
_cell.length_b   1.000
_cell.length_c   1.000
_cell.angle_alpha   90.00
_cell.angle_beta   90.00
_cell.angle_gamma   90.00
#
_symmetry.space_group_name_H-M   'P 1'
#
loop_
_entity.id
_entity.type
_entity.pdbx_description
1 polymer ?
#
loop_
_entity_poly.entity_id
_entity_poly.type
_entity_poly.pdbx_seq_one_letter_code
_entity_poly.pdbx_strand_id
1 'polypeptide(L)'
;MHNFCLLNIKRPVLSSVFSLLLVVFGLYTFFEISTRELPKNLQPPEVVISTKYIGASPSIIASEISEPIELAVGGAEGIRSIDTISEVGRSTIKIEFFTSIDIDDAANDIRERIARIIDNLPEDSKAPEVRKASAGFSTSMWLSVSSTSWNSLDIGDYVKRNLSLIHI
;
A
#
# COMPACT_ATOMS: atom_id res chain seq x y z
N MET A 1 -0.34 18.58 46.24
CA MET A 1 -1.44 19.23 45.51
C MET A 1 -2.02 20.47 46.23
N HIS A 2 -2.15 20.47 47.52
CA HIS A 2 -2.75 21.59 48.30
C HIS A 2 -2.01 22.92 48.09
N ASN A 3 -0.68 22.93 48.06
CA ASN A 3 0.13 24.14 47.89
C ASN A 3 0.01 24.77 46.48
N PHE A 4 -0.31 24.01 45.47
CA PHE A 4 -0.48 24.50 44.09
C PHE A 4 -1.81 25.28 43.94
N CYS A 5 -2.88 24.81 44.57
CA CYS A 5 -4.15 25.51 44.60
C CYS A 5 -4.07 26.84 45.38
N LEU A 6 -3.33 26.87 46.50
CA LEU A 6 -3.16 28.06 47.29
C LEU A 6 -2.33 29.14 46.60
N LEU A 7 -1.34 28.73 45.76
CA LEU A 7 -0.52 29.65 44.96
C LEU A 7 -1.36 30.35 43.89
N ASN A 8 -2.26 29.61 43.24
CA ASN A 8 -3.13 30.15 42.19
C ASN A 8 -4.19 31.14 42.76
N ILE A 9 -4.71 30.88 43.95
CA ILE A 9 -5.66 31.78 44.62
C ILE A 9 -4.97 33.10 45.06
N LYS A 10 -3.71 33.03 45.51
CA LYS A 10 -2.97 34.20 45.99
C LYS A 10 -2.41 35.10 44.86
N ARG A 11 -2.29 34.56 43.63
CA ARG A 11 -1.76 35.28 42.47
C ARG A 11 -2.60 35.06 41.23
N PRO A 12 -3.75 35.74 41.08
CA PRO A 12 -4.71 35.51 39.99
C PRO A 12 -4.10 35.81 38.59
N VAL A 13 -3.17 36.77 38.50
CA VAL A 13 -2.48 37.10 37.28
C VAL A 13 -1.61 35.93 36.77
N LEU A 14 -0.92 35.24 37.67
CA LEU A 14 -0.08 34.10 37.33
C LEU A 14 -0.95 32.92 36.84
N SER A 15 -2.09 32.72 37.47
CA SER A 15 -3.04 31.69 37.07
C SER A 15 -3.65 31.95 35.68
N SER A 16 -4.03 33.21 35.39
CA SER A 16 -4.57 33.58 34.08
C SER A 16 -3.56 33.45 32.93
N VAL A 17 -2.29 33.84 33.18
CA VAL A 17 -1.20 33.68 32.18
C VAL A 17 -0.94 32.19 31.92
N PHE A 18 -0.89 31.38 32.97
CA PHE A 18 -0.68 29.93 32.79
C PHE A 18 -1.81 29.27 32.04
N SER A 19 -3.07 29.61 32.34
CA SER A 19 -4.24 29.13 31.61
C SER A 19 -4.23 29.55 30.15
N LEU A 20 -3.87 30.82 29.86
CA LEU A 20 -3.76 31.33 28.50
C LEU A 20 -2.67 30.58 27.71
N LEU A 21 -1.53 30.31 28.37
CA LEU A 21 -0.40 29.58 27.79
C LEU A 21 -0.79 28.14 27.41
N LEU A 22 -1.56 27.46 28.29
CA LEU A 22 -2.11 26.13 28.00
C LEU A 22 -3.09 26.14 26.81
N VAL A 23 -3.95 27.15 26.71
CA VAL A 23 -4.87 27.28 25.60
C VAL A 23 -4.12 27.50 24.29
N VAL A 24 -3.13 28.41 24.27
CA VAL A 24 -2.31 28.67 23.06
C VAL A 24 -1.55 27.42 22.65
N PHE A 25 -0.94 26.72 23.62
CA PHE A 25 -0.21 25.49 23.34
C PHE A 25 -1.15 24.37 22.84
N GLY A 26 -2.34 24.24 23.43
CA GLY A 26 -3.37 23.30 22.97
C GLY A 26 -3.85 23.60 21.55
N LEU A 27 -4.05 24.88 21.21
CA LEU A 27 -4.39 25.27 19.84
C LEU A 27 -3.27 24.98 18.85
N TYR A 28 -2.04 25.31 19.24
CA TYR A 28 -0.87 25.03 18.39
C TYR A 28 -0.72 23.54 18.10
N THR A 29 -0.77 22.68 19.12
CA THR A 29 -0.68 21.23 18.95
C THR A 29 -1.86 20.67 18.15
N PHE A 30 -3.06 21.24 18.27
CA PHE A 30 -4.22 20.80 17.50
C PHE A 30 -4.02 20.95 15.98
N PHE A 31 -3.38 22.03 15.54
CA PHE A 31 -3.07 22.24 14.11
C PHE A 31 -1.87 21.42 13.61
N GLU A 32 -0.97 21.03 14.51
CA GLU A 32 0.23 20.24 14.17
C GLU A 32 -0.03 18.72 14.16
N ILE A 33 -1.08 18.26 14.84
CA ILE A 33 -1.44 16.84 14.86
C ILE A 33 -1.93 16.42 13.48
N SER A 34 -1.04 15.77 12.72
CA SER A 34 -1.38 15.08 11.49
C SER A 34 -2.20 13.82 11.80
N THR A 35 -3.50 13.84 11.51
CA THR A 35 -4.37 12.66 11.61
C THR A 35 -4.03 11.71 10.46
N ARG A 36 -3.21 10.71 10.72
CA ARG A 36 -2.96 9.59 9.80
C ARG A 36 -3.50 8.33 10.44
N GLU A 37 -4.27 7.56 9.68
CA GLU A 37 -4.85 6.29 10.15
C GLU A 37 -3.78 5.27 10.55
N LEU A 38 -2.61 5.30 9.90
CA LEU A 38 -1.46 4.46 10.20
C LEU A 38 -0.16 5.25 10.00
N PRO A 39 0.84 5.10 10.89
CA PRO A 39 2.16 5.62 10.64
C PRO A 39 2.70 5.07 9.32
N LYS A 40 3.23 5.95 8.47
CA LYS A 40 3.75 5.63 7.14
C LYS A 40 4.81 4.50 7.16
N ASN A 41 5.40 4.25 8.32
CA ASN A 41 6.52 3.32 8.51
C ASN A 41 6.10 1.96 9.11
N LEU A 42 4.80 1.69 9.33
CA LEU A 42 4.34 0.42 9.91
C LEU A 42 4.10 -0.67 8.87
N GLN A 43 3.94 -0.31 7.60
CA GLN A 43 3.82 -1.28 6.53
C GLN A 43 5.12 -1.30 5.74
N PRO A 44 5.77 -2.46 5.66
CA PRO A 44 6.97 -2.60 4.84
C PRO A 44 6.63 -2.29 3.38
N PRO A 45 7.54 -1.67 2.63
CA PRO A 45 7.38 -1.50 1.19
C PRO A 45 7.27 -2.87 0.53
N GLU A 46 6.27 -3.07 -0.32
CA GLU A 46 6.03 -4.34 -1.00
C GLU A 46 5.95 -4.12 -2.50
N VAL A 47 6.62 -4.98 -3.26
CA VAL A 47 6.54 -5.05 -4.72
C VAL A 47 5.93 -6.38 -5.11
N VAL A 48 4.93 -6.36 -5.99
CA VAL A 48 4.26 -7.56 -6.48
C VAL A 48 4.57 -7.74 -7.96
N ILE A 49 5.04 -8.92 -8.32
CA ILE A 49 5.27 -9.36 -9.68
C ILE A 49 4.17 -10.36 -10.06
N SER A 50 3.45 -10.11 -11.12
CA SER A 50 2.42 -11.02 -11.62
C SER A 50 2.70 -11.42 -13.06
N THR A 51 2.81 -12.72 -13.31
CA THR A 51 3.04 -13.30 -14.64
C THR A 51 1.91 -14.27 -14.98
N LYS A 52 1.35 -14.16 -16.18
CA LYS A 52 0.29 -15.06 -16.65
C LYS A 52 0.88 -16.04 -17.64
N TYR A 53 0.61 -17.33 -17.44
CA TYR A 53 0.92 -18.41 -18.37
C TYR A 53 -0.30 -19.31 -18.52
N ILE A 54 -1.17 -18.97 -19.45
CA ILE A 54 -2.49 -19.58 -19.60
C ILE A 54 -2.34 -21.06 -19.99
N GLY A 55 -3.02 -21.94 -19.26
CA GLY A 55 -3.01 -23.39 -19.53
C GLY A 55 -1.92 -24.18 -18.82
N ALA A 56 -0.94 -23.52 -18.20
CA ALA A 56 0.11 -24.19 -17.45
C ALA A 56 -0.39 -24.66 -16.06
N SER A 57 0.09 -25.82 -15.63
CA SER A 57 -0.15 -26.32 -14.27
C SER A 57 0.68 -25.54 -13.23
N PRO A 58 0.30 -25.55 -11.95
CA PRO A 58 1.07 -24.88 -10.90
C PRO A 58 2.53 -25.31 -10.82
N SER A 59 2.82 -26.60 -11.08
CA SER A 59 4.19 -27.13 -11.06
C SER A 59 5.04 -26.56 -12.21
N ILE A 60 4.48 -26.44 -13.40
CA ILE A 60 5.15 -25.83 -14.56
C ILE A 60 5.40 -24.34 -14.30
N ILE A 61 4.38 -23.64 -13.74
CA ILE A 61 4.53 -22.23 -13.40
C ILE A 61 5.61 -22.04 -12.33
N ALA A 62 5.69 -22.93 -11.34
CA ALA A 62 6.71 -22.86 -10.31
C ALA A 62 8.11 -23.00 -10.91
N SER A 63 8.34 -23.99 -11.79
CA SER A 63 9.68 -24.28 -12.34
C SER A 63 10.08 -23.35 -13.48
N GLU A 64 9.15 -22.95 -14.36
CA GLU A 64 9.48 -22.22 -15.58
C GLU A 64 9.29 -20.70 -15.46
N ILE A 65 8.50 -20.24 -14.49
CA ILE A 65 8.21 -18.81 -14.30
C ILE A 65 8.71 -18.33 -12.95
N SER A 66 8.26 -18.98 -11.85
CA SER A 66 8.49 -18.45 -10.50
C SER A 66 9.96 -18.56 -10.11
N GLU A 67 10.57 -19.72 -10.27
CA GLU A 67 11.96 -19.97 -9.91
C GLU A 67 12.96 -19.07 -10.66
N PRO A 68 12.90 -18.91 -12.01
CA PRO A 68 13.76 -17.98 -12.72
C PRO A 68 13.61 -16.53 -12.25
N ILE A 69 12.38 -16.09 -11.96
CA ILE A 69 12.13 -14.72 -11.47
C ILE A 69 12.69 -14.57 -10.05
N GLU A 70 12.45 -15.54 -9.14
CA GLU A 70 13.00 -15.51 -7.78
C GLU A 70 14.53 -15.43 -7.76
N LEU A 71 15.19 -16.23 -8.59
CA LEU A 71 16.65 -16.19 -8.72
C LEU A 71 17.14 -14.82 -9.21
N ALA A 72 16.45 -14.22 -10.17
CA ALA A 72 16.83 -12.91 -10.68
C ALA A 72 16.64 -11.78 -9.67
N VAL A 73 15.55 -11.81 -8.90
CA VAL A 73 15.22 -10.76 -7.93
C VAL A 73 15.88 -10.97 -6.58
N GLY A 74 16.23 -12.21 -6.22
CA GLY A 74 16.81 -12.57 -4.90
C GLY A 74 18.12 -11.85 -4.56
N GLY A 75 18.83 -11.32 -5.57
CA GLY A 75 20.02 -10.49 -5.39
C GLY A 75 19.76 -9.00 -5.22
N ALA A 76 18.50 -8.55 -5.11
CA ALA A 76 18.19 -7.14 -4.91
C ALA A 76 18.48 -6.72 -3.46
N GLU A 77 18.89 -5.46 -3.30
CA GLU A 77 19.26 -4.94 -1.99
C GLU A 77 18.02 -4.64 -1.13
N GLY A 78 18.11 -4.94 0.16
CA GLY A 78 17.07 -4.59 1.13
C GLY A 78 15.83 -5.46 1.11
N ILE A 79 15.88 -6.65 0.53
CA ILE A 79 14.80 -7.64 0.61
C ILE A 79 14.71 -8.20 2.03
N ARG A 80 13.50 -8.23 2.57
CA ARG A 80 13.16 -8.85 3.85
C ARG A 80 12.63 -10.27 3.66
N SER A 81 11.68 -10.45 2.75
CA SER A 81 11.10 -11.75 2.39
C SER A 81 10.63 -11.77 0.93
N ILE A 82 10.60 -12.96 0.36
CA ILE A 82 9.99 -13.25 -0.94
C ILE A 82 8.97 -14.35 -0.72
N ASP A 83 7.72 -14.08 -1.05
CA ASP A 83 6.62 -15.02 -0.99
C ASP A 83 6.08 -15.28 -2.38
N THR A 84 6.06 -16.54 -2.80
CA THR A 84 5.64 -16.94 -4.14
C THR A 84 4.41 -17.83 -4.10
N ILE A 85 3.44 -17.48 -4.92
CA ILE A 85 2.20 -18.24 -5.13
C ILE A 85 2.10 -18.62 -6.60
N SER A 86 2.17 -19.93 -6.89
CA SER A 86 2.00 -20.50 -8.23
C SER A 86 0.63 -21.16 -8.33
N GLU A 87 -0.26 -20.54 -9.09
CA GLU A 87 -1.63 -21.02 -9.36
C GLU A 87 -1.76 -21.50 -10.81
N VAL A 88 -2.88 -22.13 -11.15
CA VAL A 88 -3.17 -22.49 -12.54
C VAL A 88 -3.18 -21.23 -13.40
N GLY A 89 -2.29 -21.15 -14.37
CA GLY A 89 -2.21 -20.04 -15.33
C GLY A 89 -1.62 -18.75 -14.80
N ARG A 90 -1.11 -18.69 -13.55
CA ARG A 90 -0.56 -17.46 -12.96
C ARG A 90 0.51 -17.72 -11.91
N SER A 91 1.57 -16.94 -11.98
CA SER A 91 2.53 -16.75 -10.89
C SER A 91 2.33 -15.37 -10.24
N THR A 92 2.40 -15.32 -8.92
CA THR A 92 2.38 -14.08 -8.14
C THR A 92 3.51 -14.12 -7.12
N ILE A 93 4.47 -13.21 -7.24
CA ILE A 93 5.63 -13.11 -6.34
C ILE A 93 5.52 -11.79 -5.61
N LYS A 94 5.51 -11.85 -4.28
CA LYS A 94 5.48 -10.70 -3.38
C LYS A 94 6.84 -10.54 -2.74
N ILE A 95 7.40 -9.36 -2.84
CA ILE A 95 8.71 -9.02 -2.29
C ILE A 95 8.51 -7.94 -1.26
N GLU A 96 8.75 -8.26 0.01
CA GLU A 96 8.80 -7.27 1.09
C GLU A 96 10.20 -6.72 1.24
N PHE A 97 10.33 -5.41 1.38
CA PHE A 97 11.58 -4.72 1.63
C PHE A 97 11.65 -4.19 3.07
N PHE A 98 12.86 -3.92 3.56
CA PHE A 98 13.01 -3.18 4.81
C PHE A 98 12.43 -1.77 4.68
N THR A 99 11.89 -1.25 5.77
CA THR A 99 11.22 0.07 5.82
C THR A 99 12.14 1.26 5.48
N SER A 100 13.46 1.03 5.52
CA SER A 100 14.48 2.01 5.15
C SER A 100 14.65 2.21 3.65
N ILE A 101 14.12 1.28 2.83
CA ILE A 101 14.26 1.28 1.37
C ILE A 101 13.14 2.11 0.74
N ASP A 102 13.50 2.93 -0.25
CA ASP A 102 12.52 3.61 -1.08
C ASP A 102 11.86 2.62 -2.04
N ILE A 103 10.53 2.59 -2.04
CA ILE A 103 9.76 1.64 -2.87
C ILE A 103 9.89 1.93 -4.37
N ASP A 104 10.17 3.18 -4.75
CA ASP A 104 10.33 3.56 -6.15
C ASP A 104 11.66 3.04 -6.69
N ASP A 105 12.73 3.17 -5.92
CA ASP A 105 14.05 2.65 -6.26
C ASP A 105 14.03 1.12 -6.29
N ALA A 106 13.43 0.48 -5.28
CA ALA A 106 13.26 -0.96 -5.23
C ALA A 106 12.48 -1.50 -6.44
N ALA A 107 11.34 -0.88 -6.77
CA ALA A 107 10.54 -1.32 -7.91
C ALA A 107 11.27 -1.13 -9.26
N ASN A 108 12.11 -0.12 -9.39
CA ASN A 108 12.92 0.09 -10.59
C ASN A 108 14.04 -0.95 -10.72
N ASP A 109 14.76 -1.26 -9.62
CA ASP A 109 15.76 -2.34 -9.60
C ASP A 109 15.15 -3.70 -9.96
N ILE A 110 13.98 -4.03 -9.38
CA ILE A 110 13.25 -5.25 -9.72
C ILE A 110 12.87 -5.29 -11.21
N ARG A 111 12.37 -4.19 -11.80
CA ARG A 111 12.04 -4.15 -13.25
C ARG A 111 13.26 -4.38 -14.10
N GLU A 112 14.39 -3.77 -13.75
CA GLU A 112 15.65 -3.93 -14.50
C GLU A 112 16.16 -5.37 -14.45
N ARG A 113 16.08 -6.03 -13.29
CA ARG A 113 16.46 -7.45 -13.12
C ARG A 113 15.57 -8.38 -13.93
N ILE A 114 14.26 -8.15 -13.92
CA ILE A 114 13.28 -8.93 -14.70
C ILE A 114 13.53 -8.73 -16.19
N ALA A 115 13.80 -7.52 -16.64
CA ALA A 115 14.07 -7.24 -18.04
C ALA A 115 15.28 -8.04 -18.60
N ARG A 116 16.27 -8.36 -17.76
CA ARG A 116 17.44 -9.18 -18.16
C ARG A 116 17.11 -10.65 -18.37
N ILE A 117 16.04 -11.16 -17.79
CA ILE A 117 15.65 -12.58 -17.84
C ILE A 117 14.42 -12.83 -18.70
N ILE A 118 13.82 -11.78 -19.29
CA ILE A 118 12.55 -11.90 -20.01
C ILE A 118 12.64 -12.90 -21.16
N ASP A 119 13.79 -12.98 -21.82
CA ASP A 119 14.07 -13.90 -22.93
C ASP A 119 14.26 -15.36 -22.47
N ASN A 120 14.44 -15.58 -21.16
CA ASN A 120 14.57 -16.93 -20.57
C ASN A 120 13.22 -17.51 -20.15
N LEU A 121 12.15 -16.70 -20.19
CA LEU A 121 10.80 -17.14 -19.86
C LEU A 121 10.13 -17.77 -21.09
N PRO A 122 9.17 -18.71 -20.93
CA PRO A 122 8.46 -19.32 -22.06
C PRO A 122 7.78 -18.26 -22.95
N GLU A 123 7.88 -18.42 -24.27
CA GLU A 123 7.28 -17.49 -25.26
C GLU A 123 5.76 -17.34 -25.12
N ASP A 124 5.07 -18.40 -24.66
CA ASP A 124 3.62 -18.38 -24.41
C ASP A 124 3.23 -17.65 -23.11
N SER A 125 4.21 -17.31 -22.27
CA SER A 125 3.96 -16.52 -21.06
C SER A 125 3.79 -15.04 -21.38
N LYS A 126 2.94 -14.35 -20.63
CA LYS A 126 2.88 -12.88 -20.73
C LYS A 126 4.06 -12.27 -19.96
N ALA A 127 4.52 -11.13 -20.43
CA ALA A 127 5.58 -10.37 -19.75
C ALA A 127 5.19 -10.14 -18.27
N PRO A 128 6.15 -10.32 -17.33
CA PRO A 128 5.93 -10.06 -15.91
C PRO A 128 5.55 -8.61 -15.66
N GLU A 129 4.46 -8.40 -14.94
CA GLU A 129 3.97 -7.08 -14.55
C GLU A 129 4.43 -6.76 -13.13
N VAL A 130 5.25 -5.72 -12.96
CA VAL A 130 5.77 -5.26 -11.66
C VAL A 130 4.92 -4.11 -11.15
N ARG A 131 4.27 -4.32 -10.02
CA ARG A 131 3.43 -3.32 -9.35
C ARG A 131 3.95 -3.05 -7.94
N LYS A 132 3.91 -1.79 -7.53
CA LYS A 132 4.10 -1.44 -6.13
C LYS A 132 2.80 -1.75 -5.38
N ALA A 133 2.87 -2.55 -4.31
CA ALA A 133 1.76 -2.67 -3.40
C ALA A 133 1.73 -1.39 -2.57
N SER A 134 0.82 -0.50 -2.93
CA SER A 134 0.59 0.69 -2.11
C SER A 134 -0.11 0.25 -0.83
N ALA A 135 0.59 0.34 0.27
CA ALA A 135 0.09 0.11 1.62
C ALA A 135 -1.12 0.99 2.02
N GLY A 136 -1.65 1.78 1.11
CA GLY A 136 -2.75 2.70 1.30
C GLY A 136 -4.02 2.40 0.50
N PHE A 137 -4.04 1.37 -0.35
CA PHE A 137 -5.28 0.95 -1.04
C PHE A 137 -6.03 -0.13 -0.26
N SER A 138 -6.28 0.12 1.02
CA SER A 138 -7.42 -0.49 1.67
C SER A 138 -8.68 0.10 1.03
N THR A 139 -9.52 -0.74 0.44
CA THR A 139 -10.80 -0.30 -0.12
C THR A 139 -11.61 0.33 1.02
N SER A 140 -11.77 1.63 0.99
CA SER A 140 -12.43 2.38 2.07
C SER A 140 -13.93 2.05 2.15
N MET A 141 -14.53 1.65 1.01
CA MET A 141 -15.96 1.38 0.94
C MET A 141 -16.29 0.43 -0.22
N TRP A 142 -17.12 -0.57 0.05
CA TRP A 142 -17.72 -1.43 -0.96
C TRP A 142 -19.17 -1.02 -1.20
N LEU A 143 -19.48 -0.63 -2.44
CA LEU A 143 -20.84 -0.28 -2.86
C LEU A 143 -21.38 -1.38 -3.77
N SER A 144 -22.50 -2.00 -3.38
CA SER A 144 -23.25 -2.91 -4.22
C SER A 144 -24.48 -2.19 -4.77
N VAL A 145 -24.59 -2.13 -6.08
CA VAL A 145 -25.74 -1.50 -6.77
C VAL A 145 -26.53 -2.57 -7.49
N SER A 146 -27.82 -2.68 -7.17
CA SER A 146 -28.75 -3.62 -7.82
C SER A 146 -30.03 -2.91 -8.23
N SER A 147 -30.64 -3.36 -9.31
CA SER A 147 -31.96 -2.89 -9.76
C SER A 147 -32.80 -4.05 -10.24
N THR A 148 -34.10 -3.97 -10.01
CA THR A 148 -35.10 -4.94 -10.49
C THR A 148 -35.59 -4.65 -11.92
N SER A 149 -35.35 -3.42 -12.41
CA SER A 149 -35.88 -2.93 -13.69
C SER A 149 -34.81 -2.66 -14.75
N TRP A 150 -33.54 -2.56 -14.35
CA TRP A 150 -32.43 -2.21 -15.24
C TRP A 150 -31.55 -3.42 -15.54
N ASN A 151 -31.04 -3.50 -16.77
CA ASN A 151 -30.08 -4.53 -17.14
C ASN A 151 -28.70 -4.21 -16.52
N SER A 152 -27.90 -5.25 -16.31
CA SER A 152 -26.56 -5.17 -15.75
C SER A 152 -25.64 -4.15 -16.47
N LEU A 153 -25.79 -4.02 -17.80
CA LEU A 153 -25.05 -3.05 -18.62
C LEU A 153 -25.47 -1.60 -18.32
N ASP A 154 -26.78 -1.35 -18.18
CA ASP A 154 -27.30 -0.02 -17.90
C ASP A 154 -26.92 0.45 -16.49
N ILE A 155 -26.94 -0.44 -15.51
CA ILE A 155 -26.45 -0.19 -14.14
C ILE A 155 -24.97 0.17 -14.17
N GLY A 156 -24.15 -0.59 -14.93
CA GLY A 156 -22.72 -0.35 -15.06
C GLY A 156 -22.41 1.03 -15.66
N ASP A 157 -23.15 1.42 -16.70
CA ASP A 157 -22.97 2.73 -17.34
C ASP A 157 -23.42 3.89 -16.41
N TYR A 158 -24.53 3.71 -15.70
CA TYR A 158 -25.03 4.68 -14.72
C TYR A 158 -24.04 4.87 -13.56
N VAL A 159 -23.52 3.80 -13.00
CA VAL A 159 -22.50 3.81 -11.93
C VAL A 159 -21.23 4.51 -12.42
N LYS A 160 -20.77 4.18 -13.63
CA LYS A 160 -19.57 4.76 -14.23
C LYS A 160 -19.72 6.26 -14.48
N ARG A 161 -20.88 6.72 -14.92
CA ARG A 161 -21.14 8.16 -15.19
C ARG A 161 -21.33 8.97 -13.92
N ASN A 162 -22.01 8.42 -12.91
CA ASN A 162 -22.39 9.20 -11.73
C ASN A 162 -21.43 9.03 -10.55
N LEU A 163 -20.89 7.82 -10.32
CA LEU A 163 -19.96 7.57 -9.20
C LEU A 163 -18.49 7.85 -9.55
N SER A 164 -18.08 7.62 -10.80
CA SER A 164 -16.71 7.90 -11.24
C SER A 164 -16.39 9.42 -11.19
N LEU A 165 -17.37 10.27 -11.41
CA LEU A 165 -17.23 11.73 -11.37
C LEU A 165 -17.17 12.31 -9.94
N ILE A 166 -17.61 11.56 -8.94
CA ILE A 166 -17.58 12.00 -7.52
C ILE A 166 -16.20 11.72 -6.88
N HIS A 167 -15.39 10.85 -7.49
CA HIS A 167 -14.09 10.40 -6.96
C HIS A 167 -12.86 11.03 -7.62
N ILE A 168 -13.05 12.06 -8.43
CA ILE A 168 -11.92 12.83 -9.00
C ILE A 168 -11.66 14.10 -8.20
#